data_910ccf8aa3d35fa9b6e1d4db7b8d853f
#
_entry.id   910ccf8aa3d35fa9b6e1d4db7b8d853f
#
_cell.length_a   1.000
_cell.length_b   1.000
_cell.length_c   1.000
_cell.angle_alpha   90.00
_cell.angle_beta   90.00
_cell.angle_gamma   90.00
#
_symmetry.space_group_name_H-M   'P 1'
#
loop_
_entity.id
_entity.type
_entity.pdbx_description
1 polymer ?
#
loop_
_entity_poly.entity_id
_entity_poly.type
_entity_poly.pdbx_seq_one_letter_code
_entity_poly.pdbx_strand_id
1 'polypeptide(L)'
;MNEPRRDGPDPGSFTAAISRADRATLAAFVEENLHRLGEADVLRCLRHPYAGEVVIGLVLETSAFLSSREVRKAIVLHPGAPRPDALRLLEDLPWRDLVDVGRDSRTPMPVRHAANRRLLEALPRLSRGERTAIARLADRALAGALLDDGDVDVLAALLGNPRLVEEDLTAWLLVRQPQEAQLALLARSSRWMERTAVRSALLLSKRTPRALALSLLTSSERPVWERLAGDPSADPLLAACARSLLEGADGAPARRRAGRSSGSSGGI
;
A
#
# COMPACT_ATOMS: atom_id res chain seq x y z
N MET A 1 7.54 -46.64 46.71
CA MET A 1 8.54 -45.55 46.51
C MET A 1 7.94 -44.63 45.45
N ASN A 2 7.36 -43.52 45.92
CA ASN A 2 6.51 -42.62 45.11
C ASN A 2 7.43 -41.50 44.63
N GLU A 3 7.74 -41.50 43.33
CA GLU A 3 8.46 -40.38 42.74
C GLU A 3 7.59 -39.10 42.81
N PRO A 4 8.14 -37.97 43.29
CA PRO A 4 7.41 -36.73 43.29
C PRO A 4 7.21 -36.29 41.84
N ARG A 5 5.94 -36.18 41.38
CA ARG A 5 5.56 -35.46 40.18
C ARG A 5 6.18 -34.07 40.28
N ARG A 6 7.07 -33.75 39.36
CA ARG A 6 7.54 -32.37 39.12
C ARG A 6 6.33 -31.58 38.65
N ASP A 7 5.65 -30.95 39.60
CA ASP A 7 4.63 -29.95 39.32
C ASP A 7 5.32 -28.79 38.57
N GLY A 8 5.22 -28.82 37.26
CA GLY A 8 5.51 -27.64 36.46
C GLY A 8 4.50 -26.54 36.86
N PRO A 9 4.89 -25.27 36.94
CA PRO A 9 3.96 -24.21 37.27
C PRO A 9 2.82 -24.21 36.26
N ASP A 10 1.62 -24.03 36.80
CA ASP A 10 0.38 -23.91 36.06
C ASP A 10 0.53 -22.83 34.95
N PRO A 11 0.18 -23.12 33.69
CA PRO A 11 0.24 -22.13 32.58
C PRO A 11 -0.47 -20.82 32.92
N GLY A 12 -1.46 -20.83 33.79
CA GLY A 12 -2.12 -19.64 34.31
C GLY A 12 -1.23 -18.73 35.18
N SER A 13 -0.21 -19.30 35.84
CA SER A 13 0.74 -18.58 36.70
C SER A 13 1.64 -17.63 35.89
N PHE A 14 2.20 -18.08 34.77
CA PHE A 14 3.04 -17.22 33.92
C PHE A 14 2.26 -16.06 33.27
N THR A 15 1.05 -16.31 32.83
CA THR A 15 0.16 -15.28 32.28
C THR A 15 -0.07 -14.14 33.27
N ALA A 16 -0.37 -14.45 34.51
CA ALA A 16 -0.61 -13.46 35.57
C ALA A 16 0.67 -12.70 35.94
N ALA A 17 1.81 -13.39 36.01
CA ALA A 17 3.11 -12.77 36.30
C ALA A 17 3.53 -11.81 35.23
N ILE A 18 3.46 -12.21 33.93
CA ILE A 18 3.79 -11.38 32.80
C ILE A 18 2.88 -10.13 32.76
N SER A 19 1.57 -10.29 32.92
CA SER A 19 0.62 -9.17 32.82
C SER A 19 0.78 -8.10 33.91
N ARG A 20 1.36 -8.43 35.06
CA ARG A 20 1.58 -7.50 36.17
C ARG A 20 3.00 -6.94 36.23
N ALA A 21 3.90 -7.45 35.41
CA ALA A 21 5.30 -7.08 35.44
C ALA A 21 5.49 -5.61 34.99
N ASP A 22 6.38 -4.92 35.68
CA ASP A 22 6.98 -3.67 35.18
C ASP A 22 8.25 -3.98 34.36
N ARG A 23 8.98 -2.94 33.94
CA ARG A 23 10.15 -3.11 33.09
C ARG A 23 11.25 -3.97 33.69
N ALA A 24 11.53 -3.81 35.00
CA ALA A 24 12.60 -4.53 35.68
C ALA A 24 12.17 -5.95 35.98
N THR A 25 10.96 -6.12 36.49
CA THR A 25 10.40 -7.43 36.84
C THR A 25 10.13 -8.32 35.65
N LEU A 26 9.78 -7.75 34.48
CA LEU A 26 9.59 -8.53 33.25
C LEU A 26 10.91 -9.13 32.77
N ALA A 27 11.99 -8.34 32.72
CA ALA A 27 13.30 -8.85 32.33
C ALA A 27 13.81 -9.94 33.23
N ALA A 28 13.76 -9.72 34.53
CA ALA A 28 14.15 -10.73 35.55
C ALA A 28 13.29 -12.01 35.44
N PHE A 29 11.98 -11.86 35.30
CA PHE A 29 11.06 -12.99 35.10
C PHE A 29 11.42 -13.82 33.86
N VAL A 30 11.70 -13.16 32.72
CA VAL A 30 12.07 -13.86 31.47
C VAL A 30 13.41 -14.57 31.67
N GLU A 31 14.41 -13.93 32.27
CA GLU A 31 15.74 -14.51 32.51
C GLU A 31 15.66 -15.75 33.38
N GLU A 32 14.95 -15.68 34.52
CA GLU A 32 14.79 -16.79 35.47
C GLU A 32 14.01 -17.95 34.88
N ASN A 33 13.02 -17.69 34.01
CA ASN A 33 12.10 -18.72 33.55
C ASN A 33 12.30 -19.10 32.07
N LEU A 34 13.32 -18.60 31.39
CA LEU A 34 13.52 -18.73 29.93
C LEU A 34 13.40 -20.19 29.45
N HIS A 35 13.97 -21.13 30.18
CA HIS A 35 13.95 -22.56 29.87
C HIS A 35 12.59 -23.26 30.08
N ARG A 36 11.62 -22.56 30.70
CA ARG A 36 10.28 -23.08 31.04
C ARG A 36 9.18 -22.39 30.21
N LEU A 37 9.49 -21.22 29.58
CA LEU A 37 8.54 -20.48 28.78
C LEU A 37 8.20 -21.25 27.52
N GLY A 38 6.91 -21.37 27.24
CA GLY A 38 6.42 -21.81 25.92
C GLY A 38 6.36 -20.68 24.91
N GLU A 39 6.12 -21.02 23.64
CA GLU A 39 5.96 -20.03 22.56
C GLU A 39 4.92 -18.95 22.89
N ALA A 40 3.77 -19.35 23.44
CA ALA A 40 2.70 -18.43 23.80
C ALA A 40 3.13 -17.41 24.88
N ASP A 41 3.96 -17.84 25.83
CA ASP A 41 4.46 -16.97 26.90
C ASP A 41 5.51 -16.00 26.37
N VAL A 42 6.42 -16.46 25.51
CA VAL A 42 7.40 -15.63 24.81
C VAL A 42 6.70 -14.56 23.96
N LEU A 43 5.68 -14.93 23.18
CA LEU A 43 4.89 -13.97 22.40
C LEU A 43 4.18 -12.95 23.30
N ARG A 44 3.72 -13.36 24.48
CA ARG A 44 3.10 -12.47 25.46
C ARG A 44 4.13 -11.50 26.04
N CYS A 45 5.34 -11.99 26.38
CA CYS A 45 6.45 -11.14 26.83
C CYS A 45 6.82 -10.11 25.76
N LEU A 46 7.00 -10.53 24.50
CA LEU A 46 7.35 -9.63 23.38
C LEU A 46 6.28 -8.58 23.07
N ARG A 47 5.01 -8.87 23.35
CA ARG A 47 3.88 -7.92 23.16
C ARG A 47 3.67 -7.01 24.38
N HIS A 48 4.35 -7.26 25.46
CA HIS A 48 4.20 -6.48 26.68
C HIS A 48 4.72 -5.04 26.49
N PRO A 49 4.04 -4.00 27.00
CA PRO A 49 4.45 -2.59 26.83
C PRO A 49 5.87 -2.30 27.32
N TYR A 50 6.35 -3.06 28.29
CA TYR A 50 7.70 -2.92 28.86
C TYR A 50 8.73 -3.91 28.28
N ALA A 51 8.37 -4.66 27.24
CA ALA A 51 9.34 -5.46 26.50
C ALA A 51 10.40 -4.52 25.92
N GLY A 52 11.64 -4.69 26.36
CA GLY A 52 12.77 -3.87 25.92
C GLY A 52 13.88 -4.73 25.33
N GLU A 53 14.99 -4.09 25.01
CA GLU A 53 16.16 -4.73 24.40
C GLU A 53 16.64 -5.98 25.17
N VAL A 54 16.60 -5.96 26.52
CA VAL A 54 17.01 -7.10 27.35
C VAL A 54 16.12 -8.32 27.10
N VAL A 55 14.79 -8.14 27.13
CA VAL A 55 13.84 -9.25 26.89
C VAL A 55 14.02 -9.81 25.49
N ILE A 56 14.18 -8.93 24.50
CA ILE A 56 14.39 -9.35 23.11
C ILE A 56 15.73 -10.09 22.97
N GLY A 57 16.80 -9.59 23.60
CA GLY A 57 18.11 -10.23 23.60
C GLY A 57 18.06 -11.66 24.14
N LEU A 58 17.42 -11.89 25.28
CA LEU A 58 17.24 -13.22 25.88
C LEU A 58 16.51 -14.19 24.93
N VAL A 59 15.48 -13.69 24.23
CA VAL A 59 14.75 -14.50 23.24
C VAL A 59 15.61 -14.79 22.02
N LEU A 60 16.42 -13.83 21.55
CA LEU A 60 17.32 -13.98 20.39
C LEU A 60 18.44 -15.00 20.66
N GLU A 61 18.94 -15.12 21.90
CA GLU A 61 19.95 -16.08 22.29
C GLU A 61 19.42 -17.52 22.32
N THR A 62 18.09 -17.69 22.38
CA THR A 62 17.47 -19.01 22.49
C THR A 62 17.00 -19.51 21.13
N SER A 63 17.80 -20.33 20.47
CA SER A 63 17.52 -20.85 19.11
C SER A 63 16.19 -21.60 18.99
N ALA A 64 15.74 -22.26 20.06
CA ALA A 64 14.45 -22.95 20.09
C ALA A 64 13.27 -22.00 19.82
N PHE A 65 13.30 -20.79 20.34
CA PHE A 65 12.26 -19.79 20.08
C PHE A 65 12.31 -19.25 18.66
N LEU A 66 13.52 -19.11 18.10
CA LEU A 66 13.69 -18.65 16.73
C LEU A 66 13.25 -19.67 15.67
N SER A 67 12.98 -20.93 16.05
CA SER A 67 12.34 -21.88 15.16
C SER A 67 10.89 -21.51 14.88
N SER A 68 10.21 -20.83 15.81
CA SER A 68 8.84 -20.35 15.62
C SER A 68 8.79 -19.14 14.69
N ARG A 69 7.98 -19.27 13.66
CA ARG A 69 7.69 -18.16 12.73
C ARG A 69 7.05 -16.97 13.47
N GLU A 70 6.13 -17.24 14.37
CA GLU A 70 5.39 -16.20 15.10
C GLU A 70 6.32 -15.40 16.01
N VAL A 71 7.29 -16.05 16.66
CA VAL A 71 8.30 -15.37 17.48
C VAL A 71 9.21 -14.50 16.59
N ARG A 72 9.72 -15.04 15.47
CA ARG A 72 10.53 -14.23 14.52
C ARG A 72 9.77 -13.00 14.06
N LYS A 73 8.50 -13.16 13.65
CA LYS A 73 7.64 -12.05 13.25
C LYS A 73 7.46 -11.02 14.37
N ALA A 74 7.21 -11.49 15.60
CA ALA A 74 7.02 -10.59 16.74
C ALA A 74 8.27 -9.76 17.03
N ILE A 75 9.47 -10.35 16.92
CA ILE A 75 10.74 -9.63 17.07
C ILE A 75 10.90 -8.60 15.96
N VAL A 76 10.68 -8.96 14.68
CA VAL A 76 10.83 -8.06 13.53
C VAL A 76 9.90 -6.85 13.64
N LEU A 77 8.68 -7.05 14.14
CA LEU A 77 7.69 -5.98 14.36
C LEU A 77 8.01 -5.11 15.57
N HIS A 78 8.87 -5.57 16.47
CA HIS A 78 9.08 -4.88 17.75
C HIS A 78 9.94 -3.61 17.57
N PRO A 79 9.47 -2.42 18.03
CA PRO A 79 10.19 -1.17 17.85
C PRO A 79 11.57 -1.12 18.55
N GLY A 80 11.75 -1.89 19.61
CA GLY A 80 13.00 -2.02 20.36
C GLY A 80 13.89 -3.18 19.92
N ALA A 81 13.58 -3.87 18.82
CA ALA A 81 14.45 -4.95 18.33
C ALA A 81 15.76 -4.38 17.77
N PRO A 82 16.92 -5.02 18.11
CA PRO A 82 18.18 -4.66 17.48
C PRO A 82 18.07 -4.78 15.96
N ARG A 83 18.42 -3.69 15.26
CA ARG A 83 18.25 -3.59 13.81
C ARG A 83 18.93 -4.72 13.01
N PRO A 84 20.16 -5.14 13.33
CA PRO A 84 20.80 -6.25 12.61
C PRO A 84 20.00 -7.55 12.71
N ASP A 85 19.48 -7.87 13.91
CA ASP A 85 18.71 -9.08 14.14
C ASP A 85 17.34 -9.02 13.46
N ALA A 86 16.64 -7.90 13.55
CA ALA A 86 15.38 -7.69 12.84
C ALA A 86 15.55 -7.88 11.32
N LEU A 87 16.62 -7.34 10.72
CA LEU A 87 16.91 -7.51 9.30
C LEU A 87 17.26 -8.95 8.93
N ARG A 88 18.05 -9.64 9.78
CA ARG A 88 18.39 -11.06 9.58
C ARG A 88 17.15 -11.95 9.65
N LEU A 89 16.30 -11.78 10.66
CA LEU A 89 15.08 -12.58 10.84
C LEU A 89 14.04 -12.32 9.76
N LEU A 90 14.03 -11.12 9.19
CA LEU A 90 13.13 -10.74 8.09
C LEU A 90 13.37 -11.57 6.83
N GLU A 91 14.59 -12.06 6.60
CA GLU A 91 14.93 -12.85 5.41
C GLU A 91 14.15 -14.17 5.35
N ASP A 92 13.82 -14.75 6.51
CA ASP A 92 13.11 -16.02 6.63
C ASP A 92 11.58 -15.86 6.71
N LEU A 93 11.06 -14.62 6.65
CA LEU A 93 9.62 -14.40 6.76
C LEU A 93 8.91 -14.63 5.41
N PRO A 94 7.75 -15.31 5.41
CA PRO A 94 6.95 -15.46 4.20
C PRO A 94 6.34 -14.11 3.78
N TRP A 95 5.94 -14.00 2.52
CA TRP A 95 5.43 -12.76 1.93
C TRP A 95 4.29 -12.09 2.73
N ARG A 96 3.40 -12.89 3.37
CA ARG A 96 2.31 -12.36 4.19
C ARG A 96 2.82 -11.57 5.38
N ASP A 97 3.83 -12.10 6.06
CA ASP A 97 4.44 -11.41 7.20
C ASP A 97 5.23 -10.19 6.78
N LEU A 98 5.91 -10.27 5.62
CA LEU A 98 6.59 -9.10 5.04
C LEU A 98 5.60 -7.96 4.73
N VAL A 99 4.38 -8.27 4.26
CA VAL A 99 3.30 -7.27 4.08
C VAL A 99 2.92 -6.63 5.40
N ASP A 100 2.75 -7.43 6.47
CA ASP A 100 2.41 -6.92 7.80
C ASP A 100 3.52 -6.01 8.34
N VAL A 101 4.79 -6.43 8.20
CA VAL A 101 5.97 -5.63 8.60
C VAL A 101 6.03 -4.30 7.84
N GLY A 102 5.83 -4.31 6.52
CA GLY A 102 5.84 -3.10 5.69
C GLY A 102 4.73 -2.09 6.06
N ARG A 103 3.62 -2.57 6.60
CA ARG A 103 2.44 -1.77 6.95
C ARG A 103 2.42 -1.27 8.40
N ASP A 104 3.10 -1.93 9.32
CA ASP A 104 3.07 -1.53 10.73
C ASP A 104 3.93 -0.27 10.96
N SER A 105 3.26 0.84 11.28
CA SER A 105 3.90 2.13 11.52
C SER A 105 4.84 2.14 12.74
N ARG A 106 4.69 1.19 13.66
CA ARG A 106 5.56 1.05 14.85
C ARG A 106 6.90 0.40 14.50
N THR A 107 6.94 -0.41 13.44
CA THR A 107 8.18 -1.01 12.95
C THR A 107 9.12 0.09 12.42
N PRO A 108 10.42 0.08 12.80
CA PRO A 108 11.39 1.05 12.32
C PRO A 108 11.44 1.14 10.80
N MET A 109 11.54 2.36 10.26
CA MET A 109 11.51 2.62 8.81
C MET A 109 12.51 1.75 8.01
N PRO A 110 13.78 1.54 8.45
CA PRO A 110 14.70 0.69 7.71
C PRO A 110 14.24 -0.77 7.57
N VAL A 111 13.55 -1.31 8.59
CA VAL A 111 13.01 -2.68 8.57
C VAL A 111 11.82 -2.76 7.62
N ARG A 112 10.91 -1.77 7.65
CA ARG A 112 9.79 -1.67 6.70
C ARG A 112 10.26 -1.57 5.25
N HIS A 113 11.29 -0.76 4.99
CA HIS A 113 11.87 -0.65 3.64
C HIS A 113 12.51 -1.97 3.19
N ALA A 114 13.19 -2.67 4.09
CA ALA A 114 13.76 -3.98 3.79
C ALA A 114 12.67 -5.02 3.48
N ALA A 115 11.55 -5.01 4.22
CA ALA A 115 10.41 -5.87 3.95
C ALA A 115 9.80 -5.60 2.56
N ASN A 116 9.58 -4.33 2.21
CA ASN A 116 9.07 -3.96 0.89
C ASN A 116 10.02 -4.35 -0.24
N ARG A 117 11.34 -4.12 -0.06
CA ARG A 117 12.33 -4.55 -1.06
C ARG A 117 12.30 -6.07 -1.26
N ARG A 118 12.22 -6.84 -0.18
CA ARG A 118 12.12 -8.30 -0.24
C ARG A 118 10.85 -8.76 -0.95
N LEU A 119 9.73 -8.07 -0.72
CA LEU A 119 8.48 -8.32 -1.45
C LEU A 119 8.62 -8.05 -2.94
N LEU A 120 9.23 -6.93 -3.33
CA LEU A 120 9.48 -6.59 -4.73
C LEU A 120 10.33 -7.67 -5.43
N GLU A 121 11.37 -8.15 -4.77
CA GLU A 121 12.23 -9.23 -5.28
C GLU A 121 11.47 -10.57 -5.41
N ALA A 122 10.49 -10.81 -4.54
CA ALA A 122 9.69 -12.03 -4.54
C ALA A 122 8.54 -12.02 -5.56
N LEU A 123 8.00 -10.83 -5.94
CA LEU A 123 6.82 -10.69 -6.81
C LEU A 123 6.86 -11.57 -8.07
N PRO A 124 7.97 -11.68 -8.83
CA PRO A 124 8.00 -12.49 -10.04
C PRO A 124 7.81 -14.00 -9.82
N ARG A 125 8.05 -14.47 -8.58
CA ARG A 125 7.95 -15.88 -8.19
C ARG A 125 6.62 -16.23 -7.54
N LEU A 126 5.84 -15.21 -7.17
CA LEU A 126 4.54 -15.39 -6.51
C LEU A 126 3.45 -15.72 -7.54
N SER A 127 2.50 -16.54 -7.12
CA SER A 127 1.30 -16.83 -7.90
C SER A 127 0.46 -15.55 -8.10
N ARG A 128 -0.39 -15.55 -9.15
CA ARG A 128 -1.34 -14.46 -9.39
C ARG A 128 -2.20 -14.14 -8.16
N GLY A 129 -2.70 -15.18 -7.47
CA GLY A 129 -3.51 -14.99 -6.26
C GLY A 129 -2.77 -14.30 -5.13
N GLU A 130 -1.49 -14.62 -4.93
CA GLU A 130 -0.64 -13.95 -3.94
C GLU A 130 -0.37 -12.50 -4.31
N ARG A 131 -0.02 -12.22 -5.57
CA ARG A 131 0.16 -10.84 -6.05
C ARG A 131 -1.11 -10.01 -5.93
N THR A 132 -2.28 -10.60 -6.25
CA THR A 132 -3.58 -9.97 -6.04
C THR A 132 -3.85 -9.65 -4.56
N ALA A 133 -3.49 -10.57 -3.64
CA ALA A 133 -3.63 -10.34 -2.21
C ALA A 133 -2.68 -9.23 -1.73
N ILE A 134 -1.44 -9.20 -2.21
CA ILE A 134 -0.48 -8.13 -1.93
C ILE A 134 -0.99 -6.79 -2.46
N ALA A 135 -1.53 -6.73 -3.68
CA ALA A 135 -2.03 -5.50 -4.30
C ALA A 135 -3.10 -4.79 -3.45
N ARG A 136 -3.98 -5.56 -2.78
CA ARG A 136 -5.00 -5.01 -1.87
C ARG A 136 -4.40 -4.35 -0.63
N LEU A 137 -3.23 -4.81 -0.20
CA LEU A 137 -2.60 -4.46 1.07
C LEU A 137 -1.35 -3.60 0.91
N ALA A 138 -0.83 -3.47 -0.31
CA ALA A 138 0.40 -2.77 -0.63
C ALA A 138 0.43 -1.34 -0.07
N ASP A 139 1.59 -0.92 0.42
CA ASP A 139 1.87 0.49 0.65
C ASP A 139 2.10 1.21 -0.70
N ARG A 140 2.36 2.53 -0.66
CA ARG A 140 2.52 3.33 -1.87
C ARG A 140 3.67 2.83 -2.77
N ALA A 141 4.81 2.48 -2.17
CA ALA A 141 5.98 2.06 -2.95
C ALA A 141 5.74 0.73 -3.67
N LEU A 142 5.14 -0.23 -2.97
CA LEU A 142 4.80 -1.53 -3.52
C LEU A 142 3.63 -1.44 -4.52
N ALA A 143 2.66 -0.55 -4.27
CA ALA A 143 1.56 -0.27 -5.18
C ALA A 143 2.06 0.26 -6.53
N GLY A 144 3.02 1.21 -6.52
CA GLY A 144 3.65 1.72 -7.73
C GLY A 144 4.33 0.63 -8.57
N ALA A 145 5.03 -0.30 -7.92
CA ALA A 145 5.66 -1.42 -8.62
C ALA A 145 4.64 -2.42 -9.19
N LEU A 146 3.52 -2.65 -8.50
CA LEU A 146 2.46 -3.56 -8.95
C LEU A 146 1.65 -3.00 -10.12
N LEU A 147 1.70 -1.71 -10.42
CA LEU A 147 1.14 -1.16 -11.66
C LEU A 147 1.78 -1.78 -12.92
N ASP A 148 3.05 -2.18 -12.83
CA ASP A 148 3.80 -2.79 -13.94
C ASP A 148 3.64 -4.32 -14.00
N ASP A 149 2.84 -4.95 -13.13
CA ASP A 149 2.65 -6.41 -13.08
C ASP A 149 2.08 -7.00 -14.40
N GLY A 150 1.26 -6.24 -15.10
CA GLY A 150 0.66 -6.68 -16.36
C GLY A 150 -0.63 -7.50 -16.20
N ASP A 151 -0.88 -8.11 -15.07
CA ASP A 151 -2.07 -8.93 -14.81
C ASP A 151 -3.29 -8.04 -14.47
N VAL A 152 -4.40 -8.29 -15.14
CA VAL A 152 -5.64 -7.51 -14.98
C VAL A 152 -6.28 -7.70 -13.61
N ASP A 153 -6.18 -8.90 -13.02
CA ASP A 153 -6.73 -9.19 -11.69
C ASP A 153 -5.92 -8.49 -10.59
N VAL A 154 -4.59 -8.43 -10.76
CA VAL A 154 -3.70 -7.68 -9.88
C VAL A 154 -4.01 -6.19 -9.95
N LEU A 155 -4.17 -5.64 -11.16
CA LEU A 155 -4.57 -4.25 -11.37
C LEU A 155 -5.95 -3.97 -10.76
N ALA A 156 -6.93 -4.86 -10.95
CA ALA A 156 -8.27 -4.70 -10.34
C ALA A 156 -8.20 -4.55 -8.82
N ALA A 157 -7.39 -5.41 -8.18
CA ALA A 157 -7.17 -5.35 -6.74
C ALA A 157 -6.45 -4.05 -6.32
N LEU A 158 -5.47 -3.62 -7.11
CA LEU A 158 -4.69 -2.41 -6.85
C LEU A 158 -5.53 -1.14 -7.00
N LEU A 159 -6.42 -1.05 -8.00
CA LEU A 159 -7.33 0.07 -8.18
C LEU A 159 -8.28 0.28 -6.98
N GLY A 160 -8.56 -0.78 -6.22
CA GLY A 160 -9.29 -0.73 -4.95
C GLY A 160 -8.44 -0.35 -3.74
N ASN A 161 -7.12 -0.32 -3.85
CA ASN A 161 -6.23 -0.02 -2.73
C ASN A 161 -6.32 1.47 -2.36
N PRO A 162 -6.59 1.81 -1.07
CA PRO A 162 -6.68 3.21 -0.64
C PRO A 162 -5.33 3.95 -0.67
N ARG A 163 -4.21 3.24 -0.73
CA ARG A 163 -2.86 3.82 -0.76
C ARG A 163 -2.33 4.09 -2.17
N LEU A 164 -3.04 3.60 -3.20
CA LEU A 164 -2.75 4.01 -4.58
C LEU A 164 -3.18 5.46 -4.76
N VAL A 165 -2.29 6.30 -5.25
CA VAL A 165 -2.54 7.72 -5.45
C VAL A 165 -2.63 8.08 -6.93
N GLU A 166 -3.24 9.22 -7.19
CA GLU A 166 -3.53 9.72 -8.55
C GLU A 166 -2.26 9.96 -9.36
N GLU A 167 -1.21 10.48 -8.71
CA GLU A 167 0.07 10.78 -9.34
C GLU A 167 0.76 9.52 -9.87
N ASP A 168 0.73 8.42 -9.09
CA ASP A 168 1.35 7.16 -9.49
C ASP A 168 0.62 6.56 -10.71
N LEU A 169 -0.71 6.66 -10.73
CA LEU A 169 -1.54 6.16 -11.81
C LEU A 169 -1.39 7.00 -13.10
N THR A 170 -1.35 8.33 -12.98
CA THR A 170 -1.14 9.22 -14.13
C THR A 170 0.25 9.05 -14.73
N ALA A 171 1.29 8.92 -13.90
CA ALA A 171 2.65 8.63 -14.36
C ALA A 171 2.72 7.27 -15.09
N TRP A 172 2.08 6.24 -14.53
CA TRP A 172 2.01 4.92 -15.16
C TRP A 172 1.33 4.97 -16.53
N LEU A 173 0.19 5.65 -16.67
CA LEU A 173 -0.53 5.80 -17.93
C LEU A 173 0.31 6.48 -19.02
N LEU A 174 1.03 7.54 -18.67
CA LEU A 174 1.78 8.36 -19.62
C LEU A 174 3.14 7.75 -19.98
N VAL A 175 3.81 7.10 -19.04
CA VAL A 175 5.20 6.62 -19.20
C VAL A 175 5.25 5.15 -19.62
N ARG A 176 4.49 4.28 -18.94
CA ARG A 176 4.58 2.83 -19.12
C ARG A 176 3.73 2.26 -20.25
N GLN A 177 2.77 3.05 -20.75
CA GLN A 177 1.88 2.65 -21.85
C GLN A 177 1.23 1.26 -21.60
N PRO A 178 0.35 1.15 -20.62
CA PRO A 178 -0.28 -0.11 -20.22
C PRO A 178 -1.06 -0.76 -21.38
N GLN A 179 -1.35 -2.05 -21.23
CA GLN A 179 -2.07 -2.82 -22.23
C GLN A 179 -3.55 -2.38 -22.33
N GLU A 180 -4.16 -2.59 -23.49
CA GLU A 180 -5.56 -2.21 -23.76
C GLU A 180 -6.54 -2.77 -22.70
N ALA A 181 -6.37 -4.02 -22.29
CA ALA A 181 -7.20 -4.64 -21.26
C ALA A 181 -7.13 -3.92 -19.89
N GLN A 182 -5.94 -3.42 -19.54
CA GLN A 182 -5.72 -2.65 -18.32
C GLN A 182 -6.37 -1.26 -18.40
N LEU A 183 -6.28 -0.61 -19.57
CA LEU A 183 -6.92 0.68 -19.83
C LEU A 183 -8.45 0.56 -19.80
N ALA A 184 -8.99 -0.50 -20.41
CA ALA A 184 -10.42 -0.80 -20.36
C ALA A 184 -10.93 -1.08 -18.94
N LEU A 185 -10.13 -1.78 -18.13
CA LEU A 185 -10.45 -2.00 -16.71
C LEU A 185 -10.47 -0.69 -15.93
N LEU A 186 -9.44 0.15 -16.10
CA LEU A 186 -9.36 1.45 -15.44
C LEU A 186 -10.57 2.34 -15.79
N ALA A 187 -10.96 2.36 -17.07
CA ALA A 187 -12.10 3.13 -17.56
C ALA A 187 -13.45 2.72 -16.93
N ARG A 188 -13.55 1.49 -16.39
CA ARG A 188 -14.74 1.02 -15.66
C ARG A 188 -14.74 1.40 -14.18
N SER A 189 -13.64 1.95 -13.65
CA SER A 189 -13.53 2.33 -12.26
C SER A 189 -14.09 3.73 -12.04
N SER A 190 -15.30 3.85 -11.48
CA SER A 190 -15.92 5.14 -11.17
C SER A 190 -15.02 6.01 -10.31
N ARG A 191 -14.42 5.43 -9.25
CA ARG A 191 -13.47 6.11 -8.36
C ARG A 191 -12.38 6.87 -9.11
N TRP A 192 -11.79 6.26 -10.13
CA TRP A 192 -10.69 6.86 -10.87
C TRP A 192 -11.16 7.71 -12.03
N MET A 193 -12.31 7.40 -12.63
CA MET A 193 -12.90 8.22 -13.69
C MET A 193 -13.52 9.53 -13.19
N GLU A 194 -13.75 9.69 -11.89
CA GLU A 194 -14.09 10.97 -11.28
C GLU A 194 -12.89 11.93 -11.21
N ARG A 195 -11.67 11.42 -11.29
CA ARG A 195 -10.44 12.21 -11.23
C ARG A 195 -10.08 12.76 -12.61
N THR A 196 -10.09 14.09 -12.74
CA THR A 196 -9.82 14.76 -14.03
C THR A 196 -8.41 14.44 -14.58
N ALA A 197 -7.39 14.41 -13.71
CA ALA A 197 -6.04 14.11 -14.14
C ALA A 197 -5.91 12.65 -14.68
N VAL A 198 -6.61 11.69 -14.06
CA VAL A 198 -6.61 10.29 -14.55
C VAL A 198 -7.32 10.19 -15.90
N ARG A 199 -8.48 10.84 -16.08
CA ARG A 199 -9.17 10.89 -17.38
C ARG A 199 -8.29 11.50 -18.46
N SER A 200 -7.65 12.62 -18.14
CA SER A 200 -6.73 13.30 -19.07
C SER A 200 -5.53 12.43 -19.45
N ALA A 201 -4.91 11.78 -18.45
CA ALA A 201 -3.79 10.87 -18.68
C ALA A 201 -4.22 9.65 -19.52
N LEU A 202 -5.41 9.08 -19.24
CA LEU A 202 -5.98 8.00 -20.03
C LEU A 202 -6.23 8.42 -21.48
N LEU A 203 -6.79 9.58 -21.71
CA LEU A 203 -7.01 10.14 -23.05
C LEU A 203 -5.69 10.37 -23.81
N LEU A 204 -4.64 10.82 -23.11
CA LEU A 204 -3.33 11.08 -23.70
C LEU A 204 -2.46 9.84 -23.89
N SER A 205 -2.84 8.71 -23.27
CA SER A 205 -2.11 7.44 -23.42
C SER A 205 -2.28 6.88 -24.84
N LYS A 206 -1.15 6.63 -25.54
CA LYS A 206 -1.13 6.18 -26.95
C LYS A 206 -1.81 4.84 -27.19
N ARG A 207 -1.98 4.02 -26.17
CA ARG A 207 -2.63 2.68 -26.26
C ARG A 207 -4.10 2.70 -25.89
N THR A 208 -4.65 3.86 -25.56
CA THR A 208 -6.08 3.94 -25.24
C THR A 208 -6.92 3.65 -26.48
N PRO A 209 -7.86 2.68 -26.41
CA PRO A 209 -8.75 2.39 -27.51
C PRO A 209 -9.43 3.66 -28.03
N ARG A 210 -9.46 3.83 -29.36
CA ARG A 210 -10.00 5.03 -30.01
C ARG A 210 -11.42 5.38 -29.55
N ALA A 211 -12.29 4.39 -29.42
CA ALA A 211 -13.66 4.62 -28.97
C ALA A 211 -13.73 5.18 -27.55
N LEU A 212 -12.87 4.67 -26.65
CA LEU A 212 -12.74 5.17 -25.30
C LEU A 212 -12.15 6.59 -25.28
N ALA A 213 -11.10 6.84 -26.05
CA ALA A 213 -10.49 8.16 -26.14
C ALA A 213 -11.49 9.21 -26.65
N LEU A 214 -12.27 8.90 -27.69
CA LEU A 214 -13.33 9.79 -28.20
C LEU A 214 -14.41 10.08 -27.14
N SER A 215 -14.80 9.09 -26.35
CA SER A 215 -15.79 9.30 -25.27
C SER A 215 -15.28 10.21 -24.16
N LEU A 216 -13.97 10.19 -23.88
CA LEU A 216 -13.33 11.03 -22.87
C LEU A 216 -13.06 12.45 -23.38
N LEU A 217 -12.88 12.63 -24.69
CA LEU A 217 -12.47 13.89 -25.29
C LEU A 217 -13.47 15.03 -25.00
N THR A 218 -14.76 14.76 -25.14
CA THR A 218 -15.83 15.78 -24.93
C THR A 218 -15.96 16.22 -23.47
N SER A 219 -15.53 15.38 -22.52
CA SER A 219 -15.54 15.66 -21.09
C SER A 219 -14.19 16.17 -20.56
N SER A 220 -13.18 16.32 -21.43
CA SER A 220 -11.86 16.81 -21.06
C SER A 220 -11.76 18.33 -21.17
N GLU A 221 -10.70 18.89 -20.58
CA GLU A 221 -10.49 20.33 -20.52
C GLU A 221 -9.68 20.84 -21.72
N ARG A 222 -9.79 22.14 -22.01
CA ARG A 222 -9.09 22.82 -23.12
C ARG A 222 -7.59 22.50 -23.22
N PRO A 223 -6.79 22.50 -22.13
CA PRO A 223 -5.36 22.16 -22.23
C PRO A 223 -5.08 20.77 -22.78
N VAL A 224 -6.00 19.82 -22.59
CA VAL A 224 -5.87 18.46 -23.15
C VAL A 224 -6.14 18.47 -24.64
N TRP A 225 -7.11 19.25 -25.11
CA TRP A 225 -7.38 19.43 -26.54
C TRP A 225 -6.20 20.10 -27.26
N GLU A 226 -5.63 21.15 -26.66
CA GLU A 226 -4.43 21.83 -27.20
C GLU A 226 -3.26 20.88 -27.34
N ARG A 227 -3.04 20.03 -26.32
CA ARG A 227 -1.98 19.03 -26.36
C ARG A 227 -2.21 17.96 -27.44
N LEU A 228 -3.44 17.44 -27.58
CA LEU A 228 -3.78 16.47 -28.62
C LEU A 228 -3.71 17.08 -30.04
N ALA A 229 -4.17 18.30 -30.21
CA ALA A 229 -4.15 18.99 -31.47
C ALA A 229 -2.73 19.29 -31.96
N GLY A 230 -1.78 19.52 -31.03
CA GLY A 230 -0.38 19.84 -31.30
C GLY A 230 0.57 18.63 -31.32
N ASP A 231 0.12 17.44 -30.89
CA ASP A 231 0.96 16.24 -30.89
C ASP A 231 0.95 15.56 -32.26
N PRO A 232 2.08 15.58 -33.03
CA PRO A 232 2.16 14.93 -34.34
C PRO A 232 2.05 13.40 -34.27
N SER A 233 2.20 12.81 -33.09
CA SER A 233 2.09 11.38 -32.85
C SER A 233 0.71 10.93 -32.32
N ALA A 234 -0.21 11.89 -32.13
CA ALA A 234 -1.59 11.58 -31.74
C ALA A 234 -2.37 10.91 -32.87
N ASP A 235 -3.40 10.13 -32.50
CA ASP A 235 -4.33 9.58 -33.50
C ASP A 235 -4.92 10.75 -34.33
N PRO A 236 -4.85 10.71 -35.71
CA PRO A 236 -5.29 11.82 -36.56
C PRO A 236 -6.75 12.23 -36.35
N LEU A 237 -7.63 11.27 -36.04
CA LEU A 237 -9.04 11.55 -35.78
C LEU A 237 -9.20 12.27 -34.41
N LEU A 238 -8.52 11.82 -33.38
CA LEU A 238 -8.54 12.50 -32.07
C LEU A 238 -8.01 13.93 -32.18
N ALA A 239 -6.90 14.12 -32.90
CA ALA A 239 -6.32 15.45 -33.14
C ALA A 239 -7.27 16.36 -33.92
N ALA A 240 -7.97 15.82 -34.92
CA ALA A 240 -8.96 16.59 -35.70
C ALA A 240 -10.17 16.98 -34.83
N CYS A 241 -10.70 16.04 -34.05
CA CYS A 241 -11.78 16.32 -33.09
C CYS A 241 -11.37 17.35 -32.04
N ALA A 242 -10.14 17.27 -31.52
CA ALA A 242 -9.62 18.24 -30.55
C ALA A 242 -9.53 19.65 -31.16
N ARG A 243 -9.06 19.79 -32.42
CA ARG A 243 -9.05 21.08 -33.14
C ARG A 243 -10.46 21.63 -33.31
N SER A 244 -11.42 20.81 -33.73
CA SER A 244 -12.81 21.25 -33.89
C SER A 244 -13.42 21.73 -32.57
N LEU A 245 -13.10 21.07 -31.43
CA LEU A 245 -13.54 21.52 -30.09
C LEU A 245 -12.91 22.85 -29.69
N LEU A 246 -11.63 23.09 -30.02
CA LEU A 246 -10.96 24.38 -29.80
C LEU A 246 -11.60 25.51 -30.64
N GLU A 247 -11.85 25.27 -31.92
CA GLU A 247 -12.51 26.24 -32.83
C GLU A 247 -13.92 26.55 -32.33
N GLY A 248 -14.70 25.54 -31.93
CA GLY A 248 -16.01 25.71 -31.34
C GLY A 248 -16.03 26.50 -30.04
N ALA A 249 -15.01 26.29 -29.20
CA ALA A 249 -14.86 27.03 -27.95
C ALA A 249 -14.46 28.50 -28.16
N ASP A 250 -13.62 28.78 -29.18
CA ASP A 250 -13.19 30.14 -29.55
C ASP A 250 -14.27 30.90 -30.31
N GLY A 251 -15.12 30.20 -31.08
CA GLY A 251 -16.23 30.77 -31.83
C GLY A 251 -17.51 31.03 -31.03
N ALA A 252 -17.60 30.52 -29.82
CA ALA A 252 -18.75 30.75 -28.95
C ALA A 252 -18.71 32.20 -28.42
N PRO A 253 -19.66 33.10 -28.81
CA PRO A 253 -19.69 34.47 -28.28
C PRO A 253 -19.82 34.42 -26.79
N ALA A 254 -18.93 35.14 -26.08
CA ALA A 254 -18.99 35.32 -24.62
C ALA A 254 -20.43 35.68 -24.23
N ARG A 255 -21.21 34.74 -23.72
CA ARG A 255 -22.53 35.04 -23.18
C ARG A 255 -22.31 36.07 -22.08
N ARG A 256 -22.59 37.35 -22.48
CA ARG A 256 -22.65 38.52 -21.61
C ARG A 256 -23.33 38.08 -20.29
N ARG A 257 -22.60 38.16 -19.21
CA ARG A 257 -23.19 38.43 -17.88
C ARG A 257 -23.87 39.81 -18.00
N ALA A 258 -25.04 39.85 -18.65
CA ALA A 258 -25.92 40.99 -18.65
C ALA A 258 -26.39 41.17 -17.23
N GLY A 259 -25.97 42.27 -16.66
CA GLY A 259 -26.28 42.72 -15.35
C GLY A 259 -27.77 42.71 -15.04
N ARG A 260 -28.10 42.27 -13.88
CA ARG A 260 -29.27 42.79 -13.14
C ARG A 260 -28.79 43.94 -12.25
N SER A 261 -28.61 45.07 -12.88
CA SER A 261 -28.72 46.37 -12.22
C SER A 261 -29.99 47.02 -12.76
N SER A 262 -31.06 46.89 -12.02
CA SER A 262 -32.19 47.78 -12.02
C SER A 262 -32.64 47.84 -10.59
N GLY A 263 -32.35 48.83 -9.81
CA GLY A 263 -32.95 50.15 -10.02
C GLY A 263 -34.27 50.13 -9.31
N SER A 264 -34.28 50.25 -7.97
CA SER A 264 -35.47 50.72 -7.25
C SER A 264 -35.10 52.03 -6.62
N SER A 265 -35.44 53.07 -7.33
CA SER A 265 -35.53 54.43 -6.90
C SER A 265 -37.04 54.77 -6.72
N GLY A 266 -37.34 55.46 -5.67
CA GLY A 266 -38.60 56.25 -5.46
C GLY A 266 -39.61 55.48 -4.60
N GLY A 267 -40.07 55.93 -3.56
CA GLY A 267 -40.44 57.28 -3.16
C GLY A 267 -41.76 57.21 -2.42
N ILE A 268 -41.87 57.94 -1.38
CA ILE A 268 -42.96 58.32 -0.48
C ILE A 268 -43.14 57.45 0.77
#